data_65433eb60a7ccbb8a10b55ae53f38fcf
#
_entry.id   65433eb60a7ccbb8a10b55ae53f38fcf
#
_cell.length_a   1.000
_cell.length_b   1.000
_cell.length_c   1.000
_cell.angle_alpha   90.00
_cell.angle_beta   90.00
_cell.angle_gamma   90.00
#
_symmetry.space_group_name_H-M   'P 1'
#
loop_
_entity.id
_entity.type
_entity.pdbx_description
1 polymer ?
#
loop_
_entity_poly.entity_id
_entity_poly.type
_entity_poly.pdbx_seq_one_letter_code
_entity_poly.pdbx_strand_id
1 'polypeptide(L)'
;MAKDLNYYANLEYEIKLRKLTDEEGSGWFAEIPSLPGCIADGETVEEALECLNDAKTNWIETALELGRTVPEPNNDDFSGQLRVRMPKSLHRTLSQMAKEENVSLNQLIIYHLSKGIGQRL
;
A
#
# COMPACT_ATOMS: atom_id res chain seq x y z
N MET A 1 -22.55 -2.60 -9.47
CA MET A 1 -22.11 -3.93 -9.88
C MET A 1 -21.45 -4.67 -8.74
N ALA A 2 -21.79 -5.94 -8.58
CA ALA A 2 -21.18 -6.73 -7.53
C ALA A 2 -19.69 -6.97 -7.85
N LYS A 3 -18.86 -6.80 -6.84
CA LYS A 3 -17.43 -7.11 -6.93
C LYS A 3 -17.27 -8.62 -6.72
N ASP A 4 -17.08 -9.33 -7.80
CA ASP A 4 -16.96 -10.79 -7.80
C ASP A 4 -15.50 -11.22 -7.96
N LEU A 5 -15.30 -12.54 -8.11
CA LEU A 5 -13.96 -13.09 -8.29
C LEU A 5 -13.25 -12.48 -9.50
N ASN A 6 -13.94 -12.32 -10.63
CA ASN A 6 -13.35 -11.70 -11.81
C ASN A 6 -12.88 -10.29 -11.55
N TYR A 7 -13.67 -9.51 -10.82
CA TYR A 7 -13.30 -8.15 -10.48
C TYR A 7 -11.97 -8.12 -9.73
N TYR A 8 -11.88 -8.89 -8.62
CA TYR A 8 -10.67 -8.90 -7.80
C TYR A 8 -9.47 -9.55 -8.49
N ALA A 9 -9.71 -10.61 -9.26
CA ALA A 9 -8.61 -11.31 -9.92
C ALA A 9 -7.93 -10.47 -11.00
N ASN A 10 -8.63 -9.49 -11.56
CA ASN A 10 -8.10 -8.60 -12.58
C ASN A 10 -7.44 -7.33 -12.00
N LEU A 11 -7.49 -7.14 -10.69
CA LEU A 11 -6.79 -6.01 -10.05
C LEU A 11 -5.29 -6.25 -10.04
N GLU A 12 -4.54 -5.16 -10.15
CA GLU A 12 -3.08 -5.22 -10.16
C GLU A 12 -2.54 -5.13 -8.75
N TYR A 13 -2.34 -6.28 -8.12
CA TYR A 13 -1.73 -6.35 -6.80
C TYR A 13 -0.21 -6.25 -6.88
N GLU A 14 0.40 -5.58 -5.92
CA GLU A 14 1.85 -5.58 -5.79
C GLU A 14 2.32 -6.98 -5.45
N ILE A 15 3.32 -7.46 -6.18
CA ILE A 15 3.94 -8.76 -5.96
C ILE A 15 5.36 -8.55 -5.49
N LYS A 16 5.73 -9.19 -4.38
CA LYS A 16 7.11 -9.23 -3.92
C LYS A 16 7.71 -10.57 -4.30
N LEU A 17 8.83 -10.50 -4.99
CA LEU A 17 9.55 -11.67 -5.49
C LEU A 17 10.93 -11.71 -4.86
N ARG A 18 11.31 -12.86 -4.32
CA ARG A 18 12.58 -13.03 -3.64
C ARG A 18 13.23 -14.34 -4.05
N LYS A 19 14.53 -14.29 -4.29
CA LYS A 19 15.28 -15.51 -4.55
C LYS A 19 15.54 -16.23 -3.23
N LEU A 20 15.22 -17.52 -3.18
CA LEU A 20 15.45 -18.34 -2.00
C LEU A 20 16.90 -18.74 -1.88
N THR A 21 17.39 -18.88 -0.65
CA THR A 21 18.72 -19.40 -0.38
C THR A 21 18.70 -20.93 -0.50
N ASP A 22 19.91 -21.54 -0.60
CA ASP A 22 20.02 -22.99 -0.63
C ASP A 22 19.42 -23.64 0.62
N GLU A 23 19.56 -22.98 1.77
CA GLU A 23 18.99 -23.45 3.02
C GLU A 23 17.47 -23.44 3.02
N GLU A 24 16.89 -22.50 2.28
CA GLU A 24 15.43 -22.36 2.15
C GLU A 24 14.85 -23.27 1.06
N GLY A 25 15.68 -24.00 0.35
CA GLY A 25 15.26 -24.93 -0.68
C GLY A 25 15.50 -24.47 -2.11
N SER A 26 16.18 -23.35 -2.28
CA SER A 26 16.48 -22.75 -3.58
C SER A 26 15.21 -22.36 -4.36
N GLY A 27 15.40 -21.68 -5.48
CA GLY A 27 14.28 -21.21 -6.30
C GLY A 27 13.82 -19.83 -5.95
N TRP A 28 12.53 -19.56 -6.15
CA TRP A 28 11.96 -18.24 -6.00
C TRP A 28 10.72 -18.28 -5.14
N PHE A 29 10.55 -17.24 -4.33
CA PHE A 29 9.40 -17.03 -3.47
C PHE A 29 8.66 -15.78 -3.91
N ALA A 30 7.35 -15.88 -4.02
CA ALA A 30 6.49 -14.77 -4.42
C ALA A 30 5.36 -14.60 -3.42
N GLU A 31 4.97 -13.35 -3.17
CA GLU A 31 3.85 -13.07 -2.29
C GLU A 31 3.10 -11.82 -2.74
N ILE A 32 1.84 -11.76 -2.35
CA ILE A 32 1.02 -10.55 -2.49
C ILE A 32 0.79 -10.03 -1.07
N PRO A 33 1.53 -8.99 -0.64
CA PRO A 33 1.42 -8.50 0.74
C PRO A 33 0.03 -8.02 1.13
N SER A 34 -0.74 -7.49 0.17
CA SER A 34 -2.10 -7.03 0.44
C SER A 34 -3.06 -8.15 0.77
N LEU A 35 -2.73 -9.40 0.41
CA LEU A 35 -3.53 -10.58 0.69
C LEU A 35 -2.75 -11.47 1.65
N PRO A 36 -2.92 -11.31 2.97
CA PRO A 36 -2.11 -12.06 3.95
C PRO A 36 -2.21 -13.56 3.77
N GLY A 37 -1.07 -14.22 3.66
CA GLY A 37 -1.01 -15.65 3.42
C GLY A 37 -1.04 -16.07 1.96
N CYS A 38 -1.18 -15.12 1.04
CA CYS A 38 -1.12 -15.41 -0.41
C CYS A 38 0.33 -15.47 -0.84
N ILE A 39 0.90 -16.66 -0.80
CA ILE A 39 2.30 -16.92 -1.10
C ILE A 39 2.44 -18.11 -2.03
N ALA A 40 3.55 -18.15 -2.74
CA ALA A 40 3.88 -19.27 -3.62
C ALA A 40 5.38 -19.34 -3.82
N ASP A 41 5.86 -20.49 -4.31
CA ASP A 41 7.26 -20.65 -4.67
C ASP A 41 7.37 -21.45 -5.96
N GLY A 42 8.55 -21.48 -6.54
CA GLY A 42 8.82 -22.22 -7.74
C GLY A 42 10.32 -22.27 -8.02
N GLU A 43 10.74 -23.15 -8.91
CA GLU A 43 12.14 -23.26 -9.30
C GLU A 43 12.57 -22.08 -10.18
N THR A 44 11.62 -21.51 -10.93
CA THR A 44 11.83 -20.35 -11.79
C THR A 44 10.89 -19.23 -11.40
N VAL A 45 11.18 -18.02 -11.86
CA VAL A 45 10.30 -16.87 -11.64
C VAL A 45 8.92 -17.12 -12.24
N GLU A 46 8.86 -17.65 -13.46
CA GLU A 46 7.62 -17.94 -14.14
C GLU A 46 6.77 -18.95 -13.37
N GLU A 47 7.39 -20.00 -12.86
CA GLU A 47 6.69 -21.02 -12.07
C GLU A 47 6.14 -20.43 -10.77
N ALA A 48 6.94 -19.62 -10.07
CA ALA A 48 6.51 -18.97 -8.84
C ALA A 48 5.32 -18.04 -9.10
N LEU A 49 5.33 -17.30 -10.20
CA LEU A 49 4.24 -16.38 -10.54
C LEU A 49 2.97 -17.11 -10.96
N GLU A 50 3.09 -18.24 -11.66
CA GLU A 50 1.93 -19.07 -12.00
C GLU A 50 1.28 -19.63 -10.75
N CYS A 51 2.08 -20.17 -9.84
CA CYS A 51 1.58 -20.69 -8.57
C CYS A 51 0.97 -19.57 -7.72
N LEU A 52 1.56 -18.38 -7.75
CA LEU A 52 1.02 -17.25 -7.02
C LEU A 52 -0.34 -16.82 -7.57
N ASN A 53 -0.49 -16.85 -8.89
CA ASN A 53 -1.78 -16.52 -9.51
C ASN A 53 -2.87 -17.48 -9.08
N ASP A 54 -2.57 -18.77 -9.01
CA ASP A 54 -3.49 -19.77 -8.50
C ASP A 54 -3.81 -19.53 -7.04
N ALA A 55 -2.79 -19.22 -6.22
CA ALA A 55 -2.97 -18.92 -4.80
C ALA A 55 -3.84 -17.67 -4.61
N LYS A 56 -3.63 -16.65 -5.45
CA LYS A 56 -4.44 -15.43 -5.42
C LYS A 56 -5.91 -15.74 -5.70
N THR A 57 -6.18 -16.50 -6.72
CA THR A 57 -7.54 -16.88 -7.10
C THR A 57 -8.22 -17.63 -5.96
N ASN A 58 -7.54 -18.62 -5.39
CA ASN A 58 -8.06 -19.39 -4.26
C ASN A 58 -8.28 -18.53 -3.03
N TRP A 59 -7.37 -17.60 -2.75
CA TRP A 59 -7.48 -16.70 -1.62
C TRP A 59 -8.72 -15.83 -1.72
N ILE A 60 -8.92 -15.22 -2.91
CA ILE A 60 -10.05 -14.34 -3.16
C ILE A 60 -11.36 -15.12 -3.10
N GLU A 61 -11.39 -16.27 -3.75
CA GLU A 61 -12.58 -17.12 -3.78
C GLU A 61 -13.00 -17.52 -2.37
N THR A 62 -12.05 -17.96 -1.55
CA THR A 62 -12.31 -18.33 -0.15
C THR A 62 -12.81 -17.14 0.65
N ALA A 63 -12.20 -15.98 0.49
CA ALA A 63 -12.62 -14.78 1.21
C ALA A 63 -14.05 -14.38 0.84
N LEU A 64 -14.40 -14.44 -0.43
CA LEU A 64 -15.77 -14.15 -0.89
C LEU A 64 -16.78 -15.15 -0.35
N GLU A 65 -16.45 -16.42 -0.33
CA GLU A 65 -17.33 -17.47 0.22
C GLU A 65 -17.58 -17.28 1.72
N LEU A 66 -16.57 -16.81 2.43
CA LEU A 66 -16.67 -16.57 3.88
C LEU A 66 -17.25 -15.20 4.22
N GLY A 67 -17.59 -14.40 3.22
CA GLY A 67 -18.12 -13.05 3.43
C GLY A 67 -17.10 -12.08 3.97
N ARG A 68 -15.81 -12.36 3.78
CA ARG A 68 -14.73 -11.49 4.22
C ARG A 68 -14.48 -10.40 3.19
N THR A 69 -13.98 -9.26 3.67
CA THR A 69 -13.57 -8.17 2.79
C THR A 69 -12.28 -8.57 2.06
N VAL A 70 -12.27 -8.42 0.74
CA VAL A 70 -11.08 -8.63 -0.06
C VAL A 70 -10.35 -7.29 -0.19
N PRO A 71 -9.12 -7.17 0.30
CA PRO A 71 -8.36 -5.93 0.12
C PRO A 71 -8.13 -5.64 -1.35
N GLU A 72 -8.29 -4.39 -1.73
CA GLU A 72 -7.95 -3.95 -3.08
C GLU A 72 -6.56 -3.35 -3.07
N PRO A 73 -5.84 -3.41 -4.21
CA PRO A 73 -4.52 -2.80 -4.26
C PRO A 73 -4.64 -1.33 -3.94
N ASN A 74 -3.74 -0.85 -3.09
CA ASN A 74 -3.69 0.55 -2.78
C ASN A 74 -3.14 1.27 -4.01
N ASN A 75 -4.01 1.91 -4.76
CA ASN A 75 -3.62 2.72 -5.91
C ASN A 75 -2.97 4.02 -5.49
N ASP A 76 -2.88 4.22 -4.20
CA ASP A 76 -2.33 5.39 -3.57
C ASP A 76 -0.90 5.07 -3.15
N ASP A 77 0.07 5.48 -3.96
CA ASP A 77 1.47 5.40 -3.58
C ASP A 77 1.82 6.45 -2.52
N PHE A 78 0.81 7.09 -1.95
CA PHE A 78 0.97 8.20 -1.03
C PHE A 78 0.94 7.72 0.41
N SER A 79 2.06 7.92 1.11
CA SER A 79 2.21 7.48 2.50
C SER A 79 1.61 8.45 3.52
N GLY A 80 1.33 9.68 3.09
CA GLY A 80 1.00 10.76 4.00
C GLY A 80 2.22 11.42 4.63
N GLN A 81 3.42 10.95 4.26
CA GLN A 81 4.67 11.52 4.74
C GLN A 81 5.38 12.25 3.62
N LEU A 82 5.83 13.46 3.91
CA LEU A 82 6.42 14.32 2.91
C LEU A 82 7.53 15.15 3.55
N ARG A 83 8.63 15.32 2.83
CA ARG A 83 9.71 16.20 3.27
C ARG A 83 9.70 17.43 2.37
N VAL A 84 9.50 18.60 2.97
CA VAL A 84 9.45 19.86 2.24
C VAL A 84 10.58 20.75 2.72
N ARG A 85 11.32 21.33 1.78
CA ARG A 85 12.31 22.37 2.06
C ARG A 85 11.68 23.73 1.81
N MET A 86 11.88 24.65 2.72
CA MET A 86 11.33 25.99 2.60
C MET A 86 12.33 27.02 3.09
N PRO A 87 12.13 28.29 2.75
CA PRO A 87 12.98 29.35 3.28
C PRO A 87 12.96 29.37 4.82
N LYS A 88 14.09 29.66 5.42
CA LYS A 88 14.20 29.70 6.89
C LYS A 88 13.23 30.68 7.52
N SER A 89 12.98 31.80 6.84
CA SER A 89 12.03 32.81 7.31
C SER A 89 10.61 32.26 7.42
N LEU A 90 10.19 31.46 6.43
CA LEU A 90 8.87 30.84 6.44
C LEU A 90 8.78 29.80 7.55
N HIS A 91 9.81 28.98 7.69
CA HIS A 91 9.86 27.98 8.77
C HIS A 91 9.73 28.64 10.14
N ARG A 92 10.46 29.75 10.34
CA ARG A 92 10.41 30.51 11.61
C ARG A 92 9.01 31.06 11.88
N THR A 93 8.41 31.66 10.87
CA THR A 93 7.06 32.23 10.98
C THR A 93 6.03 31.17 11.35
N LEU A 94 6.08 30.03 10.65
CA LEU A 94 5.17 28.92 10.94
C LEU A 94 5.35 28.38 12.35
N SER A 95 6.61 28.25 12.79
CA SER A 95 6.89 27.77 14.16
C SER A 95 6.35 28.72 15.21
N GLN A 96 6.48 30.03 15.00
CA GLN A 96 5.95 31.03 15.92
C GLN A 96 4.43 30.99 15.97
N MET A 97 3.78 30.88 14.81
CA MET A 97 2.33 30.78 14.72
C MET A 97 1.82 29.52 15.44
N ALA A 98 2.52 28.41 15.30
CA ALA A 98 2.14 27.17 15.97
C ALA A 98 2.16 27.33 17.47
N LYS A 99 3.18 28.00 18.01
CA LYS A 99 3.29 28.29 19.44
C LYS A 99 2.17 29.21 19.91
N GLU A 100 1.87 30.24 19.16
CA GLU A 100 0.79 31.19 19.50
C GLU A 100 -0.57 30.51 19.52
N GLU A 101 -0.80 29.59 18.60
CA GLU A 101 -2.06 28.85 18.50
C GLU A 101 -2.08 27.60 19.38
N ASN A 102 -0.97 27.29 20.03
CA ASN A 102 -0.83 26.11 20.89
C ASN A 102 -1.13 24.80 20.16
N VAL A 103 -0.63 24.69 18.94
CA VAL A 103 -0.72 23.47 18.14
C VAL A 103 0.68 23.07 17.67
N SER A 104 0.82 21.84 17.19
CA SER A 104 2.09 21.40 16.61
C SER A 104 2.32 22.07 15.26
N LEU A 105 3.59 22.18 14.87
CA LEU A 105 3.94 22.72 13.55
C LEU A 105 3.29 21.90 12.44
N ASN A 106 3.29 20.58 12.56
CA ASN A 106 2.65 19.71 11.57
C ASN A 106 1.15 19.98 11.47
N GLN A 107 0.47 20.11 12.58
CA GLN A 107 -0.96 20.43 12.60
C GLN A 107 -1.26 21.76 11.93
N LEU A 108 -0.45 22.77 12.20
CA LEU A 108 -0.60 24.08 11.58
C LEU A 108 -0.43 24.01 10.07
N ILE A 109 0.61 23.30 9.61
CA ILE A 109 0.89 23.15 8.18
C ILE A 109 -0.26 22.41 7.50
N ILE A 110 -0.73 21.31 8.07
CA ILE A 110 -1.85 20.54 7.51
C ILE A 110 -3.09 21.43 7.41
N TYR A 111 -3.38 22.20 8.44
CA TYR A 111 -4.55 23.09 8.44
C TYR A 111 -4.46 24.11 7.30
N HIS A 112 -3.33 24.78 7.13
CA HIS A 112 -3.18 25.78 6.09
C HIS A 112 -3.18 25.19 4.67
N LEU A 113 -2.56 24.01 4.50
CA LEU A 113 -2.59 23.32 3.22
C LEU A 113 -4.00 22.88 2.85
N SER A 114 -4.73 22.33 3.80
CA SER A 114 -6.10 21.90 3.59
C SER A 114 -7.00 23.08 3.21
N LYS A 115 -6.84 24.19 3.90
CA LYS A 115 -7.57 25.41 3.63
C LYS A 115 -7.22 25.98 2.26
N GLY A 116 -5.94 25.92 1.88
CA GLY A 116 -5.48 26.42 0.58
C GLY A 116 -6.00 25.62 -0.60
N ILE A 117 -6.16 24.29 -0.42
CA ILE A 117 -6.72 23.42 -1.46
C ILE A 117 -8.24 23.58 -1.54
N GLY A 118 -8.85 23.99 -0.45
CA GLY A 118 -10.28 24.18 -0.38
C GLY A 118 -11.05 22.86 -0.36
N GLN A 119 -12.12 22.78 -1.14
CA GLN A 119 -13.06 21.67 -1.11
C GLN A 119 -12.70 20.50 -2.02
N ARG A 120 -11.46 20.43 -2.48
CA ARG A 120 -11.00 19.32 -3.34
C ARG A 120 -10.72 18.05 -2.56
N LEU A 121 -10.74 18.13 -1.25
CA LEU A 121 -10.52 16.97 -0.40
C LEU A 121 -11.78 16.13 -0.25
#